data_72a73d4bbb7bb0e0b5cd97937decb106
#
_entry.id   72a73d4bbb7bb0e0b5cd97937decb106
#
_cell.length_a   1.000
_cell.length_b   1.000
_cell.length_c   1.000
_cell.angle_alpha   90.00
_cell.angle_beta   90.00
_cell.angle_gamma   90.00
#
_symmetry.space_group_name_H-M   'P 1'
#
loop_
_entity.id
_entity.type
_entity.pdbx_description
1 polymer ?
#
loop_
_entity_poly.entity_id
_entity_poly.type
_entity_poly.pdbx_seq_one_letter_code
_entity_poly.pdbx_strand_id
1 'polypeptide(L)'
;MTVLVLEESQRRKWDTSNDQLFYAEPRFVQHLDEAFRERLTQLYRERIPKRAVVLDLMSSWVSHLPDDGVYERVIGHGLNEKELAANKRLDSHWLQNLNLNQEIPLPSASVDATLIVAGWQYLQYPEAVAAELLRITRAEIGRAHV
;
A
#
# COMPACT_ATOMS: atom_id res chain seq x y z
N MET A 1 7.98 -1.50 21.02
CA MET A 1 9.18 -1.88 20.23
C MET A 1 8.83 -3.02 19.30
N THR A 2 9.12 -2.86 18.01
CA THR A 2 8.92 -3.94 17.02
C THR A 2 10.02 -4.97 17.16
N VAL A 3 9.65 -6.24 17.28
CA VAL A 3 10.59 -7.35 17.27
C VAL A 3 10.92 -7.69 15.83
N LEU A 4 12.19 -7.64 15.48
CA LEU A 4 12.66 -8.02 14.14
C LEU A 4 12.77 -9.55 14.09
N VAL A 5 12.08 -10.16 13.14
CA VAL A 5 11.99 -11.61 13.00
C VAL A 5 12.97 -12.13 11.95
N LEU A 6 13.25 -11.31 10.93
CA LEU A 6 14.14 -11.70 9.85
C LEU A 6 15.59 -11.36 10.18
N GLU A 7 16.50 -12.23 9.77
CA GLU A 7 17.94 -11.97 9.81
C GLU A 7 18.37 -11.04 8.68
N GLU A 8 19.53 -10.41 8.83
CA GLU A 8 20.05 -9.45 7.86
C GLU A 8 20.18 -10.04 6.45
N SER A 9 20.60 -11.28 6.35
CA SER A 9 20.73 -11.99 5.05
C SER A 9 19.38 -12.18 4.35
N GLN A 10 18.30 -12.31 5.13
CA GLN A 10 16.95 -12.47 4.61
C GLN A 10 16.33 -11.14 4.15
N ARG A 11 16.91 -10.02 4.58
CA ARG A 11 16.45 -8.67 4.19
C ARG A 11 17.07 -8.17 2.90
N ARG A 12 18.14 -8.80 2.45
CA ARG A 12 18.90 -8.33 1.30
C ARG A 12 18.09 -8.50 0.02
N LYS A 13 17.96 -7.41 -0.73
CA LYS A 13 17.38 -7.43 -2.06
C LYS A 13 18.38 -8.02 -3.06
N TRP A 14 17.86 -8.58 -4.12
CA TRP A 14 18.64 -9.03 -5.28
C TRP A 14 19.39 -7.86 -5.92
N ASP A 15 18.70 -6.72 -6.10
CA ASP A 15 19.29 -5.42 -6.45
C ASP A 15 19.32 -4.55 -5.19
N THR A 16 20.53 -4.19 -4.74
CA THR A 16 20.75 -3.40 -3.53
C THR A 16 20.71 -1.88 -3.77
N SER A 17 20.45 -1.43 -5.00
CA SER A 17 20.31 -0.02 -5.30
C SER A 17 19.10 0.60 -4.57
N ASN A 18 19.11 1.92 -4.42
CA ASN A 18 18.02 2.63 -3.79
C ASN A 18 16.75 2.52 -4.65
N ASP A 19 15.64 2.08 -4.05
CA ASP A 19 14.34 1.92 -4.71
C ASP A 19 13.86 3.22 -5.37
N GLN A 20 14.17 4.38 -4.79
CA GLN A 20 13.83 5.67 -5.35
C GLN A 20 14.46 5.91 -6.72
N LEU A 21 15.66 5.39 -6.95
CA LEU A 21 16.33 5.47 -8.25
C LEU A 21 15.63 4.61 -9.30
N PHE A 22 15.20 3.42 -8.91
CA PHE A 22 14.46 2.50 -9.80
C PHE A 22 13.09 3.08 -10.19
N TYR A 23 12.39 3.72 -9.25
CA TYR A 23 11.06 4.28 -9.44
C TYR A 23 11.07 5.77 -9.81
N ALA A 24 12.21 6.35 -10.15
CA ALA A 24 12.32 7.75 -10.54
C ALA A 24 11.55 8.06 -11.84
N GLU A 25 11.51 7.12 -12.79
CA GLU A 25 10.75 7.24 -14.01
C GLU A 25 9.34 6.69 -13.84
N PRO A 26 8.29 7.45 -14.18
CA PRO A 26 6.92 6.98 -14.06
C PRO A 26 6.61 5.85 -15.04
N ARG A 27 5.81 4.89 -14.60
CA ARG A 27 5.39 3.74 -15.38
C ARG A 27 3.87 3.64 -15.39
N PHE A 28 3.26 4.04 -16.51
CA PHE A 28 1.81 4.04 -16.68
C PHE A 28 1.36 2.77 -17.42
N VAL A 29 1.74 1.62 -16.90
CA VAL A 29 1.40 0.32 -17.49
C VAL A 29 0.65 -0.55 -16.48
N GLN A 30 -0.19 -1.44 -16.99
CA GLN A 30 -0.87 -2.43 -16.15
C GLN A 30 0.05 -3.64 -15.98
N HIS A 31 0.48 -3.90 -14.74
CA HIS A 31 1.36 -5.01 -14.40
C HIS A 31 0.61 -6.33 -14.18
N LEU A 32 -0.70 -6.24 -14.02
CA LEU A 32 -1.58 -7.38 -13.75
C LEU A 32 -2.50 -7.60 -14.95
N ASP A 33 -2.82 -8.86 -15.25
CA ASP A 33 -3.77 -9.15 -16.32
C ASP A 33 -5.19 -8.72 -15.94
N GLU A 34 -6.05 -8.60 -16.95
CA GLU A 34 -7.41 -8.12 -16.79
C GLU A 34 -8.24 -8.99 -15.86
N ALA A 35 -8.14 -10.30 -15.97
CA ALA A 35 -8.90 -11.24 -15.14
C ALA A 35 -8.51 -11.09 -13.65
N PHE A 36 -7.23 -10.94 -13.37
CA PHE A 36 -6.77 -10.69 -12.01
C PHE A 36 -7.29 -9.37 -11.47
N ARG A 37 -7.22 -8.29 -12.27
CA ARG A 37 -7.71 -6.96 -11.87
C ARG A 37 -9.21 -6.97 -11.57
N GLU A 38 -10.01 -7.63 -12.38
CA GLU A 38 -11.45 -7.78 -12.17
C GLU A 38 -11.74 -8.53 -10.87
N ARG A 39 -11.04 -9.61 -10.63
CA ARG A 39 -11.16 -10.40 -9.40
C ARG A 39 -10.78 -9.60 -8.17
N LEU A 40 -9.71 -8.83 -8.27
CA LEU A 40 -9.25 -7.96 -7.19
C LEU A 40 -10.28 -6.86 -6.87
N THR A 41 -10.81 -6.22 -7.89
CA THR A 41 -11.86 -5.20 -7.75
C THR A 41 -13.10 -5.79 -7.08
N GLN A 42 -13.51 -7.00 -7.45
CA GLN A 42 -14.64 -7.67 -6.84
C GLN A 42 -14.35 -8.03 -5.36
N LEU A 43 -13.15 -8.48 -5.06
CA LEU A 43 -12.73 -8.72 -3.68
C LEU A 43 -12.85 -7.46 -2.83
N TYR A 44 -12.40 -6.33 -3.35
CA TYR A 44 -12.51 -5.05 -2.67
C TYR A 44 -13.97 -4.64 -2.44
N ARG A 45 -14.83 -4.86 -3.44
CA ARG A 45 -16.27 -4.59 -3.30
C ARG A 45 -16.90 -5.39 -2.17
N GLU A 46 -16.48 -6.63 -2.00
CA GLU A 46 -17.00 -7.52 -0.96
C GLU A 46 -16.44 -7.25 0.43
N ARG A 47 -15.17 -6.78 0.51
CA ARG A 47 -14.42 -6.76 1.77
C ARG A 47 -14.25 -5.38 2.39
N ILE A 48 -14.17 -4.33 1.59
CA ILE A 48 -13.97 -2.98 2.12
C ILE A 48 -15.32 -2.37 2.49
N PRO A 49 -15.51 -1.96 3.76
CA PRO A 49 -16.76 -1.34 4.16
C PRO A 49 -17.06 -0.05 3.38
N LYS A 50 -18.33 0.25 3.21
CA LYS A 50 -18.74 1.54 2.66
C LYS A 50 -18.27 2.66 3.58
N ARG A 51 -17.84 3.77 2.99
CA ARG A 51 -17.31 4.96 3.69
C ARG A 51 -16.05 4.68 4.52
N ALA A 52 -15.31 3.64 4.20
CA ALA A 52 -14.04 3.36 4.83
C ALA A 52 -12.98 4.41 4.48
N VAL A 53 -12.05 4.63 5.39
CA VAL A 53 -10.78 5.28 5.09
C VAL A 53 -9.83 4.19 4.59
N VAL A 54 -9.41 4.29 3.34
CA VAL A 54 -8.60 3.29 2.65
C VAL A 54 -7.19 3.81 2.43
N LEU A 55 -6.20 3.00 2.78
CA LEU A 55 -4.80 3.24 2.43
C LEU A 55 -4.38 2.28 1.31
N ASP A 56 -3.97 2.84 0.20
CA ASP A 56 -3.37 2.08 -0.90
C ASP A 56 -1.85 2.23 -0.80
N LEU A 57 -1.23 1.24 -0.15
CA LEU A 57 0.20 1.24 0.15
C LEU A 57 0.98 0.65 -1.01
N MET A 58 2.11 1.27 -1.35
CA MET A 58 2.94 0.88 -2.50
C MET A 58 2.15 0.93 -3.81
N SER A 59 1.39 2.01 -3.96
CA SER A 59 0.49 2.26 -5.08
C SER A 59 1.21 2.88 -6.28
N SER A 60 0.44 3.03 -7.34
CA SER A 60 0.89 3.68 -8.56
C SER A 60 -0.24 4.52 -9.15
N TRP A 61 -0.35 4.58 -10.45
CA TRP A 61 -1.35 5.39 -11.16
C TRP A 61 -2.77 4.80 -11.15
N VAL A 62 -2.96 3.59 -10.63
CA VAL A 62 -4.26 2.91 -10.55
C VAL A 62 -4.36 2.09 -9.25
N SER A 63 -5.53 2.08 -8.63
CA SER A 63 -5.78 1.44 -7.33
C SER A 63 -6.69 0.20 -7.40
N HIS A 64 -7.27 -0.12 -8.53
CA HIS A 64 -8.19 -1.26 -8.73
C HIS A 64 -9.43 -1.25 -7.82
N LEU A 65 -9.71 -0.16 -7.14
CA LEU A 65 -10.93 -0.01 -6.35
C LEU A 65 -12.15 0.04 -7.27
N PRO A 66 -13.31 -0.51 -6.85
CA PRO A 66 -14.53 -0.43 -7.66
C PRO A 66 -14.94 1.02 -7.89
N ASP A 67 -15.30 1.34 -9.14
CA ASP A 67 -15.69 2.70 -9.51
C ASP A 67 -16.95 3.18 -8.78
N ASP A 68 -17.83 2.26 -8.45
CA ASP A 68 -19.05 2.51 -7.68
C ASP A 68 -18.83 2.50 -6.15
N GLY A 69 -17.61 2.24 -5.71
CA GLY A 69 -17.26 2.26 -4.29
C GLY A 69 -17.25 3.67 -3.72
N VAL A 70 -17.94 3.86 -2.60
CA VAL A 70 -17.96 5.15 -1.87
C VAL A 70 -17.12 5.01 -0.62
N TYR A 71 -15.98 5.72 -0.60
CA TYR A 71 -15.05 5.74 0.51
C TYR A 71 -14.98 7.14 1.11
N GLU A 72 -14.79 7.23 2.42
CA GLU A 72 -14.60 8.52 3.07
C GLU A 72 -13.35 9.21 2.57
N ARG A 73 -12.26 8.43 2.44
CA ARG A 73 -10.98 8.92 1.92
C ARG A 73 -10.15 7.76 1.40
N VAL A 74 -9.46 7.99 0.30
CA VAL A 74 -8.46 7.06 -0.26
C VAL A 74 -7.11 7.74 -0.24
N ILE A 75 -6.18 7.19 0.52
CA ILE A 75 -4.84 7.72 0.70
C ILE A 75 -3.88 6.81 -0.04
N GLY A 76 -3.01 7.36 -0.88
CA GLY A 76 -2.01 6.61 -1.61
C GLY A 76 -0.61 6.83 -1.09
N HIS A 77 0.21 5.81 -1.21
CA HIS A 77 1.64 5.86 -0.95
C HIS A 77 2.40 5.21 -2.10
N GLY A 78 3.54 5.74 -2.44
CA GLY A 78 4.40 5.17 -3.48
C GLY A 78 5.73 5.89 -3.58
N LEU A 79 6.44 5.63 -4.66
CA LEU A 79 7.78 6.18 -4.90
C LEU A 79 7.83 7.13 -6.10
N ASN A 80 6.74 7.28 -6.85
CA ASN A 80 6.72 8.17 -8.02
C ASN A 80 5.56 9.15 -7.94
N GLU A 81 5.88 10.43 -7.85
CA GLU A 81 4.91 11.51 -7.74
C GLU A 81 3.96 11.58 -8.93
N LYS A 82 4.49 11.44 -10.14
CA LYS A 82 3.67 11.55 -11.35
C LYS A 82 2.65 10.41 -11.47
N GLU A 83 3.03 9.20 -11.07
CA GLU A 83 2.12 8.07 -11.04
C GLU A 83 1.00 8.29 -10.03
N LEU A 84 1.34 8.70 -8.81
CA LEU A 84 0.33 8.94 -7.77
C LEU A 84 -0.58 10.11 -8.12
N ALA A 85 -0.03 11.18 -8.67
CA ALA A 85 -0.83 12.32 -9.12
C ALA A 85 -1.79 11.96 -10.25
N ALA A 86 -1.44 10.99 -11.10
CA ALA A 86 -2.30 10.50 -12.17
C ALA A 86 -3.39 9.54 -11.68
N ASN A 87 -3.28 9.04 -10.46
CA ASN A 87 -4.28 8.14 -9.89
C ASN A 87 -5.51 8.92 -9.42
N LYS A 88 -6.55 8.86 -10.23
CA LYS A 88 -7.79 9.62 -10.00
C LYS A 88 -8.57 9.14 -8.78
N ARG A 89 -8.24 7.97 -8.23
CA ARG A 89 -8.93 7.41 -7.07
C ARG A 89 -8.43 7.95 -5.75
N LEU A 90 -7.19 8.47 -5.72
CA LEU A 90 -6.58 8.98 -4.50
C LEU A 90 -7.08 10.39 -4.17
N ASP A 91 -7.48 10.59 -2.92
CA ASP A 91 -7.79 11.92 -2.38
C ASP A 91 -6.53 12.64 -1.92
N SER A 92 -5.55 11.89 -1.45
CA SER A 92 -4.23 12.39 -1.05
C SER A 92 -3.18 11.30 -1.22
N HIS A 93 -1.92 11.71 -1.25
CA HIS A 93 -0.81 10.75 -1.34
C HIS A 93 0.46 11.33 -0.72
N TRP A 94 1.42 10.44 -0.44
CA TRP A 94 2.76 10.83 -0.04
C TRP A 94 3.80 9.88 -0.62
N LEU A 95 5.05 10.35 -0.68
CA LEU A 95 6.20 9.57 -1.13
C LEU A 95 7.03 9.13 0.06
N GLN A 96 7.40 7.87 0.11
CA GLN A 96 8.28 7.33 1.15
C GLN A 96 8.89 6.01 0.70
N ASN A 97 10.20 5.87 0.91
CA ASN A 97 10.86 4.58 0.75
C ASN A 97 10.77 3.81 2.07
N LEU A 98 9.88 2.83 2.14
CA LEU A 98 9.65 2.02 3.34
C LEU A 98 10.83 1.11 3.71
N ASN A 99 11.80 0.94 2.83
CA ASN A 99 13.04 0.24 3.15
C ASN A 99 14.06 1.14 3.88
N LEU A 100 13.90 2.46 3.78
CA LEU A 100 14.73 3.43 4.50
C LEU A 100 14.08 3.91 5.80
N ASN A 101 12.75 4.04 5.81
CA ASN A 101 11.98 4.45 6.97
C ASN A 101 10.64 3.72 6.97
N GLN A 102 10.34 2.98 8.03
CA GLN A 102 9.12 2.21 8.15
C GLN A 102 7.99 2.93 8.89
N GLU A 103 8.24 4.14 9.39
CA GLU A 103 7.23 4.95 10.07
C GLU A 103 6.19 5.48 9.06
N ILE A 104 4.94 5.10 9.24
CA ILE A 104 3.85 5.57 8.38
C ILE A 104 3.29 6.88 8.97
N PRO A 105 3.28 7.98 8.20
CA PRO A 105 2.89 9.30 8.72
C PRO A 105 1.37 9.48 8.82
N LEU A 106 0.71 8.52 9.42
CA LEU A 106 -0.74 8.56 9.69
C LEU A 106 -0.98 8.32 11.18
N PRO A 107 -2.03 8.94 11.74
CA PRO A 107 -2.37 8.72 13.15
C PRO A 107 -2.72 7.26 13.44
N SER A 108 -2.54 6.86 14.69
CA SER A 108 -3.02 5.56 15.17
C SER A 108 -4.53 5.47 15.02
N ALA A 109 -5.03 4.28 14.66
CA ALA A 109 -6.45 4.00 14.53
C ALA A 109 -7.19 4.99 13.59
N SER A 110 -6.58 5.31 12.45
CA SER A 110 -7.13 6.27 11.48
C SER A 110 -7.57 5.64 10.16
N VAL A 111 -7.23 4.38 9.91
CA VAL A 111 -7.47 3.67 8.65
C VAL A 111 -8.33 2.44 8.89
N ASP A 112 -9.29 2.20 8.01
CA ASP A 112 -10.19 1.04 8.09
C ASP A 112 -9.67 -0.15 7.27
N ALA A 113 -9.00 0.10 6.16
CA ALA A 113 -8.47 -0.94 5.29
C ALA A 113 -7.18 -0.48 4.61
N THR A 114 -6.21 -1.38 4.51
CA THR A 114 -4.98 -1.14 3.76
C THR A 114 -4.86 -2.15 2.64
N LEU A 115 -4.56 -1.66 1.45
CA LEU A 115 -4.37 -2.46 0.23
C LEU A 115 -2.88 -2.49 -0.10
N ILE A 116 -2.36 -3.68 -0.39
CA ILE A 116 -1.01 -3.84 -0.92
C ILE A 116 -1.09 -4.84 -2.06
N VAL A 117 -0.82 -4.39 -3.26
CA VAL A 117 -0.91 -5.24 -4.45
C VAL A 117 0.48 -5.42 -5.06
N ALA A 118 0.98 -6.66 -5.00
CA ALA A 118 2.26 -7.05 -5.57
C ALA A 118 3.47 -6.24 -5.06
N GLY A 119 3.39 -5.71 -3.84
CA GLY A 119 4.44 -4.87 -3.26
C GLY A 119 5.14 -5.47 -2.04
N TRP A 120 4.45 -6.32 -1.29
CA TRP A 120 4.92 -6.82 0.01
C TRP A 120 6.30 -7.49 -0.07
N GLN A 121 6.55 -8.25 -1.12
CA GLN A 121 7.80 -8.99 -1.32
C GLN A 121 9.04 -8.09 -1.47
N TYR A 122 8.87 -6.80 -1.73
CA TYR A 122 9.97 -5.84 -1.86
C TYR A 122 10.37 -5.19 -0.53
N LEU A 123 9.64 -5.45 0.55
CA LEU A 123 9.94 -4.91 1.86
C LEU A 123 11.09 -5.66 2.53
N GLN A 124 12.12 -4.92 2.96
CA GLN A 124 13.25 -5.48 3.71
C GLN A 124 12.96 -5.61 5.20
N TYR A 125 12.01 -4.81 5.73
CA TYR A 125 11.57 -4.84 7.13
C TYR A 125 10.05 -5.02 7.20
N PRO A 126 9.51 -6.15 6.67
CA PRO A 126 8.07 -6.35 6.61
C PRO A 126 7.41 -6.41 7.99
N GLU A 127 8.11 -6.94 9.01
CA GLU A 127 7.58 -6.95 10.37
C GLU A 127 7.39 -5.55 10.95
N ALA A 128 8.28 -4.61 10.63
CA ALA A 128 8.16 -3.21 11.07
C ALA A 128 7.00 -2.51 10.36
N VAL A 129 6.85 -2.74 9.06
CA VAL A 129 5.72 -2.21 8.29
C VAL A 129 4.41 -2.81 8.80
N ALA A 130 4.36 -4.13 9.04
CA ALA A 130 3.18 -4.79 9.59
C ALA A 130 2.77 -4.20 10.95
N ALA A 131 3.73 -3.91 11.83
CA ALA A 131 3.46 -3.27 13.11
C ALA A 131 2.86 -1.88 12.95
N GLU A 132 3.34 -1.09 11.98
CA GLU A 132 2.77 0.22 11.66
C GLU A 132 1.37 0.11 11.08
N LEU A 133 1.11 -0.86 10.20
CA LEU A 133 -0.23 -1.11 9.68
C LEU A 133 -1.20 -1.48 10.80
N LEU A 134 -0.76 -2.27 11.78
CA LEU A 134 -1.56 -2.58 12.96
C LEU A 134 -1.85 -1.32 13.78
N ARG A 135 -0.87 -0.45 13.96
CA ARG A 135 -1.02 0.80 14.72
C ARG A 135 -2.06 1.73 14.07
N ILE A 136 -2.00 1.93 12.76
CA ILE A 136 -2.88 2.86 12.05
C ILE A 136 -4.28 2.32 11.79
N THR A 137 -4.46 0.99 11.83
CA THR A 137 -5.75 0.35 11.57
C THR A 137 -6.63 0.44 12.81
N ARG A 138 -7.88 0.86 12.61
CA ARG A 138 -8.87 0.88 13.69
C ARG A 138 -9.10 -0.52 14.21
N ALA A 139 -9.14 -0.66 15.54
CA ALA A 139 -9.44 -1.93 16.22
C ALA A 139 -10.93 -2.22 16.09
N GLU A 140 -11.37 -2.41 14.89
CA GLU A 140 -12.68 -2.95 14.68
C GLU A 140 -12.65 -4.45 14.67
N ILE A 141 -13.79 -5.04 14.78
CA ILE A 141 -14.19 -6.44 14.60
C ILE A 141 -13.48 -6.98 13.37
N GLY A 142 -12.17 -7.03 13.52
CA GLY A 142 -11.42 -6.82 12.47
C GLY A 142 -10.80 -7.96 11.79
N ARG A 143 -10.59 -7.72 10.64
CA ARG A 143 -9.88 -8.63 9.78
C ARG A 143 -8.83 -7.81 9.07
N ALA A 144 -7.57 -8.06 9.37
CA ALA A 144 -6.51 -7.65 8.49
C ALA A 144 -6.55 -8.59 7.27
N HIS A 145 -6.84 -8.03 6.12
CA HIS A 145 -6.70 -8.74 4.87
C HIS A 145 -5.44 -8.23 4.19
N VAL A 146 -4.48 -9.09 4.10
CA VAL A 146 -3.24 -8.82 3.39
C VAL A 146 -3.39 -9.25 1.94
#